data_8a19fcc5f2c709170246b5e603a890da
#
_entry.id   8a19fcc5f2c709170246b5e603a890da
#
_cell.length_a   1.000
_cell.length_b   1.000
_cell.length_c   1.000
_cell.angle_alpha   90.00
_cell.angle_beta   90.00
_cell.angle_gamma   90.00
#
_symmetry.space_group_name_H-M   'P 1'
#
loop_
_entity.id
_entity.type
_entity.pdbx_description
1 polymer ?
#
loop_
_entity_poly.entity_id
_entity_poly.type
_entity_poly.pdbx_seq_one_letter_code
_entity_poly.pdbx_strand_id
1 'polypeptide(L)'
;WTTGTTYINNSGTVTVSALGADTQAVVINTLSTLATSAEIVNSGTIELKGGVTFSGDRSAISFITSGTSSVSIPLVFINTSTGVVKADSASYAVSLSAANTNTSAVQITNSGIISSDNFYAIVTRAGNDTYTQDAGSLMGSTYLGAGNDTFAATGGKIVGSVYLADGSDTATISNVDLSTIPTLDGGDDTLIADGFIDTLTLSNTSVATTELLNWEKIVLDATTFASPNNTLSTGTDVGYGLFLTNGSLLNAGTIFNLTGNLDIDSASIFQGYGAGSGVYGVSGSVTNAGTMTTQDGAAGDVITVGGDYTGVSGSTYKIDTVLGNDSSTTDNLVVEGNTSGTSTLIVRPAAGSPGAQTIEGIKVIDVAGTSGATFTLASAVQAGAYEYTLFKNGVTDPIDGDWYLRSTLIPVIPTDPATPIYRPGTSNYVSGQTANAEQGFLALGTLHER
;
A
#
# COMPACT_ATOMS: atom_id res chain seq x y z
N TRP A 1 -18.05 48.42 -14.20
CA TRP A 1 -18.32 46.99 -14.01
C TRP A 1 -18.12 46.32 -15.36
N THR A 2 -17.00 45.66 -15.52
CA THR A 2 -16.68 44.96 -16.76
C THR A 2 -17.10 43.48 -16.66
N THR A 3 -17.84 43.02 -17.64
CA THR A 3 -17.99 41.59 -17.90
C THR A 3 -16.62 41.07 -18.33
N GLY A 4 -16.01 40.17 -17.54
CA GLY A 4 -14.71 39.59 -17.90
C GLY A 4 -13.94 38.96 -16.74
N THR A 5 -12.73 38.53 -17.05
CA THR A 5 -11.78 37.96 -16.09
C THR A 5 -11.16 39.06 -15.21
N THR A 6 -11.18 38.89 -13.88
CA THR A 6 -10.37 39.71 -12.98
C THR A 6 -8.96 39.09 -12.94
N TYR A 7 -7.94 39.88 -13.31
CA TYR A 7 -6.57 39.41 -13.39
C TYR A 7 -5.66 40.23 -12.49
N ILE A 8 -4.88 39.57 -11.62
CA ILE A 8 -3.84 40.18 -10.79
C ILE A 8 -2.51 39.53 -11.11
N ASN A 9 -1.53 40.31 -11.54
CA ASN A 9 -0.16 39.86 -11.75
C ASN A 9 0.77 40.58 -10.77
N ASN A 10 1.37 39.83 -9.83
CA ASN A 10 2.36 40.35 -8.90
C ASN A 10 3.76 39.92 -9.29
N SER A 11 4.61 40.86 -9.69
CA SER A 11 6.06 40.67 -9.92
C SER A 11 6.92 41.40 -8.88
N GLY A 12 6.29 42.14 -7.95
CA GLY A 12 6.94 42.90 -6.89
C GLY A 12 6.74 42.28 -5.50
N THR A 13 6.74 43.14 -4.49
CA THR A 13 6.50 42.75 -3.10
C THR A 13 5.24 43.40 -2.57
N VAL A 14 4.33 42.60 -2.08
CA VAL A 14 3.15 43.03 -1.30
C VAL A 14 3.34 42.52 0.12
N THR A 15 3.58 43.41 1.07
CA THR A 15 3.65 43.06 2.51
C THR A 15 2.60 43.81 3.26
N VAL A 16 1.78 43.09 4.02
CA VAL A 16 0.79 43.65 4.92
C VAL A 16 1.17 43.26 6.33
N SER A 17 1.24 44.28 7.22
CA SER A 17 1.52 44.10 8.63
C SER A 17 0.32 44.64 9.41
N ALA A 18 -0.48 43.75 9.97
CA ALA A 18 -1.68 44.13 10.70
C ALA A 18 -2.00 43.16 11.84
N LEU A 19 -2.56 43.68 12.92
CA LEU A 19 -2.95 42.90 14.12
C LEU A 19 -4.43 42.49 14.11
N GLY A 20 -5.23 42.95 13.14
CA GLY A 20 -6.67 42.73 13.11
C GLY A 20 -7.07 41.32 12.67
N ALA A 21 -8.21 40.88 13.17
CA ALA A 21 -8.92 39.72 12.54
C ALA A 21 -9.29 40.05 11.09
N ASP A 22 -9.50 39.06 10.28
CA ASP A 22 -9.94 39.17 8.87
C ASP A 22 -9.04 40.06 7.98
N THR A 23 -7.73 40.11 8.28
CA THR A 23 -6.75 40.82 7.45
C THR A 23 -6.25 39.94 6.32
N GLN A 24 -6.27 40.48 5.09
CA GLN A 24 -5.75 39.82 3.89
C GLN A 24 -4.75 40.74 3.17
N ALA A 25 -3.71 40.15 2.54
CA ALA A 25 -2.77 40.91 1.73
C ALA A 25 -3.27 41.12 0.28
N VAL A 26 -3.86 40.08 -0.29
CA VAL A 26 -4.48 40.13 -1.62
C VAL A 26 -5.87 39.51 -1.53
N VAL A 27 -6.88 40.24 -1.95
CA VAL A 27 -8.27 39.80 -1.96
C VAL A 27 -8.83 39.84 -3.36
N ILE A 28 -9.34 38.73 -3.84
CA ILE A 28 -10.28 38.73 -4.96
C ILE A 28 -11.70 38.59 -4.39
N ASN A 29 -12.49 39.62 -4.57
CA ASN A 29 -13.90 39.61 -4.17
C ASN A 29 -14.78 39.62 -5.43
N THR A 30 -15.42 38.51 -5.70
CA THR A 30 -16.31 38.34 -6.86
C THR A 30 -17.76 38.63 -6.48
N LEU A 31 -18.04 39.87 -6.11
CA LEU A 31 -19.39 40.35 -5.73
C LEU A 31 -20.37 40.46 -6.94
N SER A 32 -19.91 40.24 -8.17
CA SER A 32 -20.66 40.54 -9.36
C SER A 32 -21.12 39.27 -10.07
N THR A 33 -22.42 39.23 -10.41
CA THR A 33 -23.00 38.23 -11.33
C THR A 33 -22.43 38.31 -12.75
N LEU A 34 -21.50 39.21 -13.03
CA LEU A 34 -20.88 39.50 -14.31
C LEU A 34 -19.42 39.03 -14.42
N ALA A 35 -18.79 38.59 -13.31
CA ALA A 35 -17.45 38.01 -13.37
C ALA A 35 -17.51 36.61 -14.01
N THR A 36 -16.63 36.35 -14.99
CA THR A 36 -16.53 35.06 -15.68
C THR A 36 -15.40 34.18 -15.14
N SER A 37 -14.39 34.77 -14.52
CA SER A 37 -13.28 34.10 -13.82
C SER A 37 -12.47 35.09 -12.99
N ALA A 38 -11.64 34.57 -12.08
CA ALA A 38 -10.65 35.36 -11.35
C ALA A 38 -9.31 34.64 -11.35
N GLU A 39 -8.22 35.33 -11.65
CA GLU A 39 -6.89 34.77 -11.74
C GLU A 39 -5.85 35.63 -11.02
N ILE A 40 -5.01 35.00 -10.21
CA ILE A 40 -3.81 35.60 -9.61
C ILE A 40 -2.59 34.87 -10.12
N VAL A 41 -1.63 35.60 -10.70
CA VAL A 41 -0.31 35.09 -11.02
C VAL A 41 0.72 35.79 -10.13
N ASN A 42 1.47 35.01 -9.37
CA ASN A 42 2.52 35.53 -8.48
C ASN A 42 3.91 35.06 -8.90
N SER A 43 4.76 35.99 -9.31
CA SER A 43 6.18 35.80 -9.54
C SER A 43 7.05 36.59 -8.56
N GLY A 44 6.44 37.38 -7.69
CA GLY A 44 7.06 38.18 -6.63
C GLY A 44 6.77 37.62 -5.24
N THR A 45 6.69 38.51 -4.26
CA THR A 45 6.38 38.16 -2.86
C THR A 45 5.04 38.70 -2.43
N ILE A 46 4.22 37.84 -1.80
CA ILE A 46 3.00 38.22 -1.08
C ILE A 46 3.17 37.73 0.35
N GLU A 47 3.16 38.67 1.32
CA GLU A 47 3.45 38.34 2.71
C GLU A 47 2.48 39.02 3.67
N LEU A 48 1.94 38.26 4.60
CA LEU A 48 1.11 38.72 5.70
C LEU A 48 1.81 38.48 7.04
N LYS A 49 1.99 39.56 7.83
CA LYS A 49 2.71 39.56 9.11
C LYS A 49 1.86 40.15 10.25
N GLY A 50 2.30 39.89 11.49
CA GLY A 50 1.84 40.59 12.69
C GLY A 50 0.64 39.99 13.39
N GLY A 51 0.18 38.82 13.00
CA GLY A 51 -0.85 38.07 13.71
C GLY A 51 -0.31 37.52 15.04
N VAL A 52 -0.97 37.81 16.15
CA VAL A 52 -0.61 37.29 17.47
C VAL A 52 -1.55 36.21 17.99
N THR A 53 -2.76 36.15 17.45
CA THR A 53 -3.77 35.14 17.77
C THR A 53 -4.55 34.82 16.50
N PHE A 54 -4.81 33.53 16.27
CA PHE A 54 -5.69 33.11 15.19
C PHE A 54 -7.12 33.55 15.49
N SER A 55 -7.69 34.32 14.59
CA SER A 55 -9.08 34.80 14.69
C SER A 55 -9.60 35.12 13.29
N GLY A 56 -10.65 34.44 12.87
CA GLY A 56 -11.27 34.69 11.57
C GLY A 56 -10.49 34.15 10.35
N ASP A 57 -10.73 34.74 9.19
CA ASP A 57 -10.22 34.31 7.88
C ASP A 57 -8.97 35.11 7.47
N ARG A 58 -7.97 35.20 8.34
CA ARG A 58 -6.69 35.84 7.99
C ARG A 58 -5.95 35.02 6.95
N SER A 59 -5.56 35.63 5.83
CA SER A 59 -4.77 34.94 4.79
C SER A 59 -3.93 35.91 3.97
N ALA A 60 -2.81 35.42 3.45
CA ALA A 60 -2.03 36.22 2.51
C ALA A 60 -2.79 36.41 1.20
N ILE A 61 -3.45 35.37 0.71
CA ILE A 61 -4.36 35.41 -0.45
C ILE A 61 -5.73 34.90 -0.01
N SER A 62 -6.77 35.68 -0.29
CA SER A 62 -8.15 35.28 -0.03
C SER A 62 -9.01 35.40 -1.27
N PHE A 63 -9.74 34.35 -1.58
CA PHE A 63 -10.83 34.37 -2.51
C PHE A 63 -12.14 34.54 -1.73
N ILE A 64 -12.85 35.62 -2.00
CA ILE A 64 -14.14 35.92 -1.38
C ILE A 64 -15.18 35.94 -2.48
N THR A 65 -16.14 35.03 -2.39
CA THR A 65 -17.32 35.05 -3.26
C THR A 65 -18.50 35.41 -2.37
N SER A 66 -19.02 36.60 -2.46
CA SER A 66 -20.16 37.01 -1.65
C SER A 66 -21.41 37.14 -2.49
N GLY A 67 -22.52 36.62 -2.00
CA GLY A 67 -23.84 36.75 -2.57
C GLY A 67 -24.56 35.40 -2.76
N THR A 68 -25.86 35.46 -2.86
CA THR A 68 -26.76 34.35 -3.15
C THR A 68 -26.69 33.88 -4.63
N SER A 69 -25.57 34.16 -5.31
CA SER A 69 -25.42 33.80 -6.73
C SER A 69 -25.02 32.32 -6.84
N SER A 70 -25.85 31.56 -7.50
CA SER A 70 -25.59 30.16 -7.88
C SER A 70 -24.60 30.00 -9.04
N VAL A 71 -23.85 31.06 -9.38
CA VAL A 71 -22.88 31.02 -10.48
C VAL A 71 -21.52 30.70 -9.91
N SER A 72 -21.07 29.46 -10.11
CA SER A 72 -19.70 29.03 -9.89
C SER A 72 -18.79 29.66 -10.94
N ILE A 73 -17.76 30.39 -10.52
CA ILE A 73 -16.73 30.94 -11.41
C ILE A 73 -15.39 30.31 -11.11
N PRO A 74 -14.56 30.01 -12.10
CA PRO A 74 -13.22 29.52 -11.87
C PRO A 74 -12.38 30.55 -11.10
N LEU A 75 -11.77 30.12 -9.99
CA LEU A 75 -10.81 30.88 -9.19
C LEU A 75 -9.44 30.25 -9.38
N VAL A 76 -8.48 30.98 -9.98
CA VAL A 76 -7.18 30.43 -10.34
C VAL A 76 -6.07 31.19 -9.60
N PHE A 77 -5.19 30.46 -8.94
CA PHE A 77 -3.95 30.98 -8.37
C PHE A 77 -2.74 30.21 -8.92
N ILE A 78 -1.80 30.95 -9.53
CA ILE A 78 -0.57 30.42 -10.09
C ILE A 78 0.62 31.07 -9.33
N ASN A 79 1.34 30.28 -8.54
CA ASN A 79 2.58 30.69 -7.90
C ASN A 79 3.76 30.17 -8.74
N THR A 80 4.39 31.04 -9.48
CA THR A 80 5.50 30.67 -10.38
C THR A 80 6.76 30.31 -9.60
N SER A 81 7.78 29.84 -10.29
CA SER A 81 9.05 29.37 -9.67
C SER A 81 9.80 30.42 -8.83
N THR A 82 9.53 31.72 -9.05
CA THR A 82 10.07 32.81 -8.25
C THR A 82 9.09 33.36 -7.24
N GLY A 83 7.84 32.90 -7.29
CA GLY A 83 6.76 33.39 -6.43
C GLY A 83 6.91 32.90 -5.01
N VAL A 84 6.67 33.81 -4.05
CA VAL A 84 6.66 33.51 -2.62
C VAL A 84 5.34 34.01 -2.03
N VAL A 85 4.62 33.10 -1.38
CA VAL A 85 3.45 33.42 -0.54
C VAL A 85 3.78 33.00 0.87
N LYS A 86 3.71 33.96 1.80
CA LYS A 86 4.06 33.71 3.19
C LYS A 86 3.02 34.29 4.14
N ALA A 87 2.58 33.49 5.12
CA ALA A 87 1.71 33.90 6.19
C ALA A 87 2.31 33.57 7.56
N ASP A 88 1.96 34.35 8.56
CA ASP A 88 2.38 34.12 9.95
C ASP A 88 1.54 33.02 10.64
N SER A 89 1.87 32.72 11.90
CA SER A 89 1.23 31.67 12.71
C SER A 89 -0.27 31.87 13.00
N ALA A 90 -0.80 33.05 12.70
CA ALA A 90 -2.21 33.38 12.87
C ALA A 90 -2.99 33.43 11.55
N SER A 91 -2.39 32.96 10.46
CA SER A 91 -2.93 33.20 9.10
C SER A 91 -2.70 32.01 8.17
N TYR A 92 -3.60 31.83 7.19
CA TYR A 92 -3.38 30.94 6.05
C TYR A 92 -2.53 31.62 4.97
N ALA A 93 -1.78 30.87 4.19
CA ALA A 93 -1.14 31.41 3.01
C ALA A 93 -2.18 31.67 1.91
N VAL A 94 -3.06 30.71 1.65
CA VAL A 94 -4.16 30.82 0.70
C VAL A 94 -5.44 30.31 1.34
N SER A 95 -6.53 31.09 1.25
CA SER A 95 -7.83 30.64 1.74
C SER A 95 -8.99 31.02 0.83
N LEU A 96 -10.03 30.19 0.85
CA LEU A 96 -11.38 30.56 0.45
C LEU A 96 -12.15 30.98 1.70
N SER A 97 -12.71 32.19 1.73
CA SER A 97 -13.31 32.78 2.94
C SER A 97 -14.50 31.99 3.49
N ALA A 98 -14.59 31.92 4.82
CA ALA A 98 -15.68 31.24 5.56
C ALA A 98 -17.07 31.81 5.32
N ALA A 99 -17.18 33.04 4.84
CA ALA A 99 -18.47 33.67 4.55
C ALA A 99 -19.15 33.07 3.29
N ASN A 100 -18.51 32.13 2.60
CA ASN A 100 -18.99 31.61 1.34
C ASN A 100 -19.83 30.35 1.49
N THR A 101 -21.06 30.44 1.05
CA THR A 101 -21.91 29.29 0.71
C THR A 101 -21.71 28.87 -0.77
N ASN A 102 -20.66 29.36 -1.42
CA ASN A 102 -20.40 29.18 -2.84
C ASN A 102 -19.56 27.91 -3.06
N THR A 103 -19.95 27.12 -4.03
CA THR A 103 -19.30 25.92 -4.52
C THR A 103 -18.34 26.19 -5.67
N SER A 104 -17.76 27.40 -5.77
CA SER A 104 -16.78 27.74 -6.81
C SER A 104 -15.49 26.96 -6.60
N ALA A 105 -15.05 26.28 -7.63
CA ALA A 105 -13.78 25.57 -7.65
C ALA A 105 -12.58 26.54 -7.61
N VAL A 106 -11.60 26.23 -6.76
CA VAL A 106 -10.31 26.92 -6.71
C VAL A 106 -9.25 26.03 -7.35
N GLN A 107 -8.48 26.59 -8.27
CA GLN A 107 -7.34 25.91 -8.88
C GLN A 107 -6.04 26.59 -8.42
N ILE A 108 -5.19 25.87 -7.72
CA ILE A 108 -3.91 26.35 -7.21
C ILE A 108 -2.80 25.57 -7.91
N THR A 109 -1.89 26.27 -8.59
CA THR A 109 -0.66 25.68 -9.13
C THR A 109 0.55 26.31 -8.43
N ASN A 110 1.40 25.49 -7.83
CA ASN A 110 2.59 25.96 -7.13
C ASN A 110 3.88 25.38 -7.73
N SER A 111 4.73 26.28 -8.20
CA SER A 111 6.13 25.99 -8.58
C SER A 111 7.11 26.77 -7.71
N GLY A 112 6.63 27.70 -6.85
CA GLY A 112 7.38 28.57 -5.96
C GLY A 112 7.30 28.13 -4.51
N ILE A 113 7.14 29.11 -3.61
CA ILE A 113 7.02 28.85 -2.17
C ILE A 113 5.64 29.30 -1.71
N ILE A 114 4.90 28.40 -1.10
CA ILE A 114 3.69 28.68 -0.31
C ILE A 114 3.98 28.22 1.12
N SER A 115 3.91 29.12 2.08
CA SER A 115 4.20 28.79 3.47
C SER A 115 3.29 29.51 4.45
N SER A 116 2.94 28.83 5.53
CA SER A 116 2.33 29.42 6.71
C SER A 116 3.00 28.86 7.96
N ASP A 117 3.23 29.70 8.95
CA ASP A 117 3.66 29.26 10.28
C ASP A 117 2.47 28.73 11.11
N ASN A 118 1.24 28.78 10.57
CA ASN A 118 0.05 28.13 11.09
C ASN A 118 0.03 26.63 10.72
N PHE A 119 -0.88 25.86 11.34
CA PHE A 119 -1.09 24.45 11.02
C PHE A 119 -1.47 24.29 9.54
N TYR A 120 -2.38 25.12 9.01
CA TYR A 120 -2.79 25.09 7.62
C TYR A 120 -2.15 26.20 6.79
N ALA A 121 -1.54 25.84 5.66
CA ALA A 121 -1.09 26.78 4.63
C ALA A 121 -2.20 27.09 3.62
N ILE A 122 -2.98 26.08 3.25
CA ILE A 122 -4.07 26.17 2.28
C ILE A 122 -5.35 25.67 2.90
N VAL A 123 -6.42 26.46 2.78
CA VAL A 123 -7.77 26.09 3.20
C VAL A 123 -8.76 26.55 2.13
N THR A 124 -9.33 25.59 1.43
CA THR A 124 -10.53 25.76 0.63
C THR A 124 -11.74 25.25 1.43
N ARG A 125 -12.97 25.35 0.93
CA ARG A 125 -14.13 25.01 1.79
C ARG A 125 -15.17 24.15 1.11
N ALA A 126 -15.55 24.55 -0.10
CA ALA A 126 -16.53 23.82 -0.88
C ALA A 126 -16.29 24.09 -2.36
N GLY A 127 -16.66 23.13 -3.18
CA GLY A 127 -16.42 23.16 -4.62
C GLY A 127 -15.37 22.11 -4.98
N ASN A 128 -15.28 21.77 -6.25
CA ASN A 128 -14.31 20.79 -6.72
C ASN A 128 -12.95 21.49 -6.92
N ASP A 129 -12.13 21.49 -5.89
CA ASP A 129 -10.88 22.22 -5.83
C ASP A 129 -9.72 21.42 -6.42
N THR A 130 -8.72 22.12 -6.93
CA THR A 130 -7.52 21.47 -7.48
C THR A 130 -6.27 22.13 -6.91
N TYR A 131 -5.42 21.35 -6.29
CA TYR A 131 -4.07 21.76 -5.94
C TYR A 131 -3.05 20.98 -6.77
N THR A 132 -2.12 21.69 -7.41
CA THR A 132 -1.02 21.12 -8.17
C THR A 132 0.32 21.63 -7.66
N GLN A 133 1.21 20.72 -7.23
CA GLN A 133 2.59 21.00 -6.85
C GLN A 133 3.53 20.48 -7.94
N ASP A 134 4.05 21.38 -8.76
CA ASP A 134 4.98 21.01 -9.83
C ASP A 134 6.44 21.07 -9.37
N ALA A 135 6.75 22.07 -8.53
CA ALA A 135 8.11 22.31 -8.00
C ALA A 135 8.03 23.16 -6.71
N GLY A 136 9.15 23.71 -6.24
CA GLY A 136 9.18 24.62 -5.11
C GLY A 136 8.82 23.95 -3.80
N SER A 137 8.06 24.63 -2.92
CA SER A 137 7.67 24.06 -1.63
C SER A 137 6.31 24.54 -1.14
N LEU A 138 5.61 23.61 -0.46
CA LEU A 138 4.43 23.84 0.35
C LEU A 138 4.80 23.53 1.80
N MET A 139 4.66 24.52 2.71
CA MET A 139 4.97 24.39 4.14
C MET A 139 3.73 24.76 4.96
N GLY A 140 3.18 23.80 5.65
CA GLY A 140 1.89 23.80 6.34
C GLY A 140 0.91 22.86 5.67
N SER A 141 -0.08 22.39 6.42
CA SER A 141 -1.07 21.43 5.93
C SER A 141 -2.01 22.05 4.89
N THR A 142 -2.61 21.19 4.07
CA THR A 142 -3.64 21.54 3.09
C THR A 142 -4.96 20.93 3.51
N TYR A 143 -6.03 21.72 3.42
CA TYR A 143 -7.41 21.28 3.61
C TYR A 143 -8.27 21.78 2.45
N LEU A 144 -8.84 20.87 1.66
CA LEU A 144 -9.59 21.21 0.45
C LEU A 144 -11.09 21.35 0.69
N GLY A 145 -11.66 20.58 1.61
CA GLY A 145 -13.03 20.83 2.08
C GLY A 145 -14.07 19.90 1.52
N ALA A 146 -15.19 20.42 1.03
CA ALA A 146 -16.26 19.61 0.51
C ALA A 146 -16.39 19.76 -1.01
N GLY A 147 -16.46 18.68 -1.72
CA GLY A 147 -16.50 18.62 -3.17
C GLY A 147 -15.66 17.46 -3.66
N ASN A 148 -15.59 17.28 -4.96
CA ASN A 148 -14.71 16.27 -5.53
C ASN A 148 -13.36 16.94 -5.86
N ASP A 149 -12.42 16.80 -4.92
CA ASP A 149 -11.17 17.54 -4.95
C ASP A 149 -10.02 16.77 -5.62
N THR A 150 -9.02 17.50 -6.06
CA THR A 150 -7.83 16.90 -6.68
C THR A 150 -6.56 17.47 -6.05
N PHE A 151 -5.72 16.59 -5.51
CA PHE A 151 -4.38 16.92 -5.08
C PHE A 151 -3.35 16.22 -5.95
N ALA A 152 -2.57 16.99 -6.72
CA ALA A 152 -1.53 16.46 -7.60
C ALA A 152 -0.15 16.99 -7.20
N ALA A 153 0.83 16.11 -7.06
CA ALA A 153 2.22 16.50 -6.81
C ALA A 153 3.17 15.69 -7.69
N THR A 154 3.96 16.38 -8.53
CA THR A 154 4.93 15.75 -9.42
C THR A 154 6.37 16.10 -9.07
N GLY A 155 6.58 16.97 -8.09
CA GLY A 155 7.89 17.40 -7.61
C GLY A 155 7.81 18.40 -6.46
N GLY A 156 8.95 18.97 -6.10
CA GLY A 156 9.06 19.90 -5.01
C GLY A 156 9.06 19.26 -3.62
N LYS A 157 8.85 20.07 -2.59
CA LYS A 157 8.82 19.65 -1.20
C LYS A 157 7.47 19.99 -0.56
N ILE A 158 6.87 19.02 0.11
CA ILE A 158 5.64 19.19 0.88
C ILE A 158 5.95 18.89 2.34
N VAL A 159 5.60 19.81 3.25
CA VAL A 159 5.76 19.66 4.69
C VAL A 159 4.42 19.96 5.34
N GLY A 160 3.80 18.96 5.93
CA GLY A 160 2.46 19.04 6.52
C GLY A 160 1.51 18.01 5.92
N SER A 161 0.38 17.81 6.56
CA SER A 161 -0.63 16.84 6.15
C SER A 161 -1.51 17.35 5.00
N VAL A 162 -2.10 16.44 4.27
CA VAL A 162 -3.07 16.72 3.21
C VAL A 162 -4.40 16.09 3.59
N TYR A 163 -5.45 16.90 3.64
CA TYR A 163 -6.82 16.52 3.96
C TYR A 163 -7.71 16.94 2.81
N LEU A 164 -8.40 16.00 2.16
CA LEU A 164 -9.32 16.30 1.05
C LEU A 164 -10.74 16.53 1.59
N ALA A 165 -11.16 15.79 2.59
CA ALA A 165 -12.40 15.88 3.37
C ALA A 165 -13.63 15.27 2.66
N ASP A 166 -14.78 16.02 2.52
CA ASP A 166 -16.04 15.40 2.07
C ASP A 166 -16.12 15.36 0.54
N GLY A 167 -16.30 14.18 -0.03
CA GLY A 167 -16.52 14.08 -1.49
C GLY A 167 -16.00 12.81 -2.11
N SER A 168 -15.79 12.84 -3.41
CA SER A 168 -15.04 11.80 -4.12
C SER A 168 -13.73 12.38 -4.61
N ASP A 169 -12.67 12.12 -3.87
CA ASP A 169 -11.43 12.84 -3.99
C ASP A 169 -10.33 12.05 -4.72
N THR A 170 -9.38 12.75 -5.28
CA THR A 170 -8.26 12.11 -5.97
C THR A 170 -6.93 12.74 -5.56
N ALA A 171 -6.03 11.94 -5.03
CA ALA A 171 -4.64 12.33 -4.83
C ALA A 171 -3.71 11.56 -5.75
N THR A 172 -2.81 12.27 -6.45
CA THR A 172 -1.75 11.67 -7.27
C THR A 172 -0.42 12.29 -6.90
N ILE A 173 0.49 11.48 -6.35
CA ILE A 173 1.79 11.94 -5.90
C ILE A 173 2.88 11.11 -6.56
N SER A 174 3.79 11.76 -7.26
CA SER A 174 4.89 11.09 -7.95
C SER A 174 6.22 11.80 -7.72
N ASN A 175 7.28 11.02 -7.51
CA ASN A 175 8.65 11.53 -7.32
C ASN A 175 8.80 12.54 -6.17
N VAL A 176 7.96 12.46 -5.14
CA VAL A 176 7.97 13.34 -3.96
C VAL A 176 8.43 12.55 -2.74
N ASP A 177 9.24 13.18 -1.89
CA ASP A 177 9.61 12.63 -0.58
C ASP A 177 8.42 12.77 0.38
N LEU A 178 7.82 11.64 0.76
CA LEU A 178 6.67 11.58 1.66
C LEU A 178 7.05 11.65 3.14
N SER A 179 8.33 11.57 3.49
CA SER A 179 8.78 11.56 4.90
C SER A 179 8.42 12.82 5.70
N THR A 180 8.08 13.91 5.00
CA THR A 180 7.67 15.19 5.57
C THR A 180 6.16 15.43 5.51
N ILE A 181 5.40 14.43 5.06
CA ILE A 181 3.94 14.43 5.01
C ILE A 181 3.42 13.45 6.07
N PRO A 182 2.98 13.91 7.24
CA PRO A 182 2.52 13.00 8.30
C PRO A 182 1.29 12.18 7.91
N THR A 183 0.34 12.79 7.20
CA THR A 183 -0.95 12.18 6.85
C THR A 183 -1.38 12.55 5.44
N LEU A 184 -1.86 11.58 4.71
CA LEU A 184 -2.65 11.73 3.49
C LEU A 184 -4.03 11.17 3.78
N ASP A 185 -5.04 12.03 3.82
CA ASP A 185 -6.41 11.71 4.22
C ASP A 185 -7.36 12.00 3.05
N GLY A 186 -8.02 10.96 2.58
CA GLY A 186 -8.98 11.05 1.47
C GLY A 186 -10.22 11.83 1.90
N GLY A 187 -10.78 11.48 3.06
CA GLY A 187 -11.97 12.17 3.43
C GLY A 187 -12.73 11.59 4.62
N ASP A 188 -13.94 11.17 4.36
CA ASP A 188 -14.92 10.81 5.38
C ASP A 188 -14.70 9.41 5.95
N ASP A 189 -14.56 8.37 5.10
CA ASP A 189 -14.30 6.99 5.56
C ASP A 189 -13.77 6.07 4.43
N THR A 190 -14.00 4.78 4.49
CA THR A 190 -13.64 3.78 3.47
C THR A 190 -14.86 3.00 2.95
N LEU A 191 -16.07 3.52 3.17
CA LEU A 191 -17.33 2.87 2.79
C LEU A 191 -17.74 3.28 1.38
N ILE A 192 -17.82 2.33 0.48
CA ILE A 192 -18.23 2.55 -0.92
C ILE A 192 -19.75 2.78 -1.03
N ALA A 193 -20.52 2.33 -0.04
CA ALA A 193 -21.99 2.33 -0.08
C ALA A 193 -22.63 3.72 -0.01
N ASP A 194 -21.92 4.73 0.50
CA ASP A 194 -22.37 6.12 0.57
C ASP A 194 -22.24 6.85 -0.77
N GLY A 195 -21.44 6.32 -1.69
CA GLY A 195 -21.22 6.85 -3.05
C GLY A 195 -20.10 7.87 -3.14
N PHE A 196 -19.36 8.12 -2.07
CA PHE A 196 -18.13 8.90 -2.06
C PHE A 196 -16.93 7.95 -2.22
N ILE A 197 -16.04 8.24 -3.13
CA ILE A 197 -14.94 7.32 -3.50
C ILE A 197 -13.65 8.11 -3.62
N ASP A 198 -12.72 7.81 -2.70
CA ASP A 198 -11.42 8.44 -2.67
C ASP A 198 -10.34 7.55 -3.26
N THR A 199 -9.53 8.14 -4.13
CA THR A 199 -8.47 7.41 -4.82
C THR A 199 -7.12 8.06 -4.59
N LEU A 200 -6.18 7.28 -4.05
CA LEU A 200 -4.78 7.67 -3.90
C LEU A 200 -3.91 6.89 -4.88
N THR A 201 -3.10 7.61 -5.65
CA THR A 201 -2.04 7.01 -6.48
C THR A 201 -0.68 7.54 -6.05
N LEU A 202 0.20 6.65 -5.65
CA LEU A 202 1.59 6.95 -5.26
C LEU A 202 2.53 6.30 -6.28
N SER A 203 3.29 7.12 -7.03
CA SER A 203 4.16 6.64 -8.09
C SER A 203 5.63 6.98 -7.83
N ASN A 204 6.50 5.99 -7.99
CA ASN A 204 7.95 6.15 -7.90
C ASN A 204 8.39 6.88 -6.60
N THR A 205 7.88 6.41 -5.45
CA THR A 205 8.14 7.00 -4.14
C THR A 205 8.30 5.92 -3.06
N SER A 206 8.44 6.34 -1.80
CA SER A 206 8.51 5.44 -0.65
C SER A 206 7.66 5.96 0.49
N VAL A 207 6.85 5.08 1.06
CA VAL A 207 5.99 5.36 2.22
C VAL A 207 6.51 4.56 3.40
N ALA A 208 6.94 5.25 4.47
CA ALA A 208 7.42 4.61 5.69
C ALA A 208 6.89 5.27 6.97
N THR A 209 6.53 6.55 6.90
CA THR A 209 6.11 7.37 8.06
C THR A 209 4.81 8.11 7.83
N THR A 210 4.27 8.07 6.62
CA THR A 210 3.02 8.74 6.25
C THR A 210 1.85 7.83 6.53
N GLU A 211 0.89 8.31 7.30
CA GLU A 211 -0.39 7.63 7.48
C GLU A 211 -1.28 7.85 6.26
N LEU A 212 -1.86 6.78 5.75
CA LEU A 212 -2.85 6.80 4.66
C LEU A 212 -4.21 6.49 5.27
N LEU A 213 -5.13 7.45 5.25
CA LEU A 213 -6.42 7.37 5.90
C LEU A 213 -7.55 7.60 4.90
N ASN A 214 -8.65 6.88 5.06
CA ASN A 214 -9.91 7.13 4.37
C ASN A 214 -9.78 7.11 2.84
N TRP A 215 -9.21 6.03 2.31
CA TRP A 215 -9.07 5.79 0.87
C TRP A 215 -9.73 4.47 0.51
N GLU A 216 -10.75 4.47 -0.35
CA GLU A 216 -11.33 3.23 -0.88
C GLU A 216 -10.37 2.53 -1.83
N LYS A 217 -9.57 3.32 -2.55
CA LYS A 217 -8.62 2.79 -3.51
C LYS A 217 -7.24 3.41 -3.34
N ILE A 218 -6.25 2.56 -3.12
CA ILE A 218 -4.83 2.96 -3.10
C ILE A 218 -4.09 2.21 -4.19
N VAL A 219 -3.44 2.93 -5.08
CA VAL A 219 -2.56 2.39 -6.12
C VAL A 219 -1.12 2.75 -5.79
N LEU A 220 -0.30 1.74 -5.55
CA LEU A 220 1.14 1.87 -5.44
C LEU A 220 1.75 1.49 -6.80
N ASP A 221 2.39 2.46 -7.45
CA ASP A 221 2.98 2.31 -8.77
C ASP A 221 4.49 2.50 -8.67
N ALA A 222 5.27 1.45 -8.90
CA ALA A 222 6.72 1.45 -8.70
C ALA A 222 7.14 2.01 -7.32
N THR A 223 6.37 1.72 -6.28
CA THR A 223 6.44 2.34 -4.95
C THR A 223 6.76 1.31 -3.87
N THR A 224 7.63 1.68 -2.92
CA THR A 224 7.85 0.88 -1.71
C THR A 224 6.96 1.40 -0.59
N PHE A 225 6.16 0.51 -0.02
CA PHE A 225 5.25 0.83 1.09
C PHE A 225 5.56 -0.02 2.33
N ALA A 226 5.73 0.66 3.46
CA ALA A 226 5.73 0.06 4.78
C ALA A 226 4.75 0.86 5.65
N SER A 227 3.74 0.21 6.21
CA SER A 227 2.75 0.90 7.04
C SER A 227 3.38 1.33 8.38
N PRO A 228 3.27 2.61 8.78
CA PRO A 228 3.82 3.08 10.05
C PRO A 228 3.13 2.44 11.27
N ASN A 229 1.87 2.07 11.14
CA ASN A 229 1.04 1.52 12.23
C ASN A 229 0.75 0.03 12.08
N ASN A 230 1.39 -0.68 11.13
CA ASN A 230 1.14 -2.08 10.80
C ASN A 230 -0.32 -2.37 10.38
N THR A 231 -1.08 -1.35 10.07
CA THR A 231 -2.48 -1.44 9.63
C THR A 231 -2.73 -0.51 8.46
N LEU A 232 -3.64 -0.90 7.58
CA LEU A 232 -4.17 -0.07 6.50
C LEU A 232 -5.63 -0.45 6.29
N SER A 233 -6.48 0.55 6.06
CA SER A 233 -7.89 0.33 5.70
C SER A 233 -8.16 0.91 4.32
N THR A 234 -8.89 0.15 3.52
CA THR A 234 -9.34 0.51 2.17
C THR A 234 -10.72 -0.08 1.91
N GLY A 235 -11.30 0.17 0.76
CA GLY A 235 -12.56 -0.44 0.35
C GLY A 235 -12.47 -1.97 0.19
N THR A 236 -13.58 -2.64 0.45
CA THR A 236 -13.68 -4.12 0.42
C THR A 236 -14.40 -4.64 -0.82
N ASP A 237 -15.08 -3.80 -1.59
CA ASP A 237 -15.80 -4.21 -2.78
C ASP A 237 -14.86 -4.45 -3.97
N VAL A 238 -15.36 -5.15 -4.98
CA VAL A 238 -14.59 -5.45 -6.20
C VAL A 238 -14.18 -4.17 -6.91
N GLY A 239 -12.86 -4.03 -7.19
CA GLY A 239 -12.28 -2.86 -7.85
C GLY A 239 -11.74 -1.80 -6.89
N TYR A 240 -11.92 -2.01 -5.58
CA TYR A 240 -11.36 -1.19 -4.51
C TYR A 240 -10.40 -2.01 -3.65
N GLY A 241 -9.57 -1.33 -2.87
CA GLY A 241 -8.52 -1.98 -2.09
C GLY A 241 -7.13 -1.40 -2.32
N LEU A 242 -6.11 -2.19 -2.00
CA LEU A 242 -4.70 -1.88 -2.23
C LEU A 242 -4.20 -2.58 -3.49
N PHE A 243 -3.70 -1.81 -4.45
CA PHE A 243 -3.16 -2.28 -5.72
C PHE A 243 -1.64 -2.07 -5.77
N LEU A 244 -0.89 -3.14 -5.94
CA LEU A 244 0.56 -3.12 -6.16
C LEU A 244 0.83 -3.27 -7.65
N THR A 245 1.41 -2.24 -8.27
CA THR A 245 1.65 -2.21 -9.72
C THR A 245 3.09 -1.83 -10.06
N ASN A 246 3.56 -2.26 -11.22
CA ASN A 246 4.84 -1.85 -11.82
C ASN A 246 6.08 -2.09 -10.93
N GLY A 247 6.12 -3.21 -10.23
CA GLY A 247 7.25 -3.55 -9.38
C GLY A 247 7.19 -2.93 -7.98
N SER A 248 6.01 -2.61 -7.50
CA SER A 248 5.81 -2.13 -6.14
C SER A 248 6.13 -3.20 -5.10
N LEU A 249 6.65 -2.75 -3.96
CA LEU A 249 6.97 -3.58 -2.81
C LEU A 249 6.10 -3.18 -1.62
N LEU A 250 5.23 -4.07 -1.17
CA LEU A 250 4.61 -4.00 0.15
C LEU A 250 5.51 -4.72 1.15
N ASN A 251 6.21 -3.95 1.97
CA ASN A 251 6.98 -4.45 3.10
C ASN A 251 6.07 -4.54 4.33
N ALA A 252 5.59 -5.74 4.60
CA ALA A 252 4.66 -6.02 5.69
C ALA A 252 5.33 -6.12 7.08
N GLY A 253 6.66 -5.99 7.15
CA GLY A 253 7.39 -6.11 8.42
C GLY A 253 7.16 -7.43 9.11
N THR A 254 6.94 -7.40 10.43
CA THR A 254 6.62 -8.58 11.25
C THR A 254 5.12 -8.74 11.49
N ILE A 255 4.35 -7.68 11.37
CA ILE A 255 2.89 -7.66 11.52
C ILE A 255 2.32 -6.67 10.51
N PHE A 256 1.29 -7.08 9.79
CA PHE A 256 0.55 -6.18 8.93
C PHE A 256 -0.89 -6.66 8.76
N ASN A 257 -1.86 -5.75 8.87
CA ASN A 257 -3.26 -6.05 8.66
C ASN A 257 -3.87 -5.04 7.68
N LEU A 258 -4.37 -5.55 6.57
CA LEU A 258 -5.13 -4.81 5.58
C LEU A 258 -6.63 -5.10 5.78
N THR A 259 -7.40 -4.06 6.10
CA THR A 259 -8.85 -4.10 5.92
C THR A 259 -9.12 -3.68 4.47
N GLY A 260 -9.57 -4.62 3.64
CA GLY A 260 -9.77 -4.40 2.20
C GLY A 260 -9.21 -5.53 1.34
N ASN A 261 -9.30 -5.37 0.03
CA ASN A 261 -8.74 -6.29 -0.95
C ASN A 261 -7.27 -5.98 -1.26
N LEU A 262 -6.53 -6.97 -1.74
CA LEU A 262 -5.15 -6.85 -2.19
C LEU A 262 -4.99 -7.40 -3.60
N ASP A 263 -4.55 -6.54 -4.53
CA ASP A 263 -4.19 -6.91 -5.88
C ASP A 263 -2.68 -6.74 -6.10
N ILE A 264 -2.01 -7.80 -6.56
CA ILE A 264 -0.56 -7.81 -6.80
C ILE A 264 -0.33 -8.12 -8.26
N ASP A 265 0.21 -7.17 -9.02
CA ASP A 265 0.55 -7.39 -10.43
C ASP A 265 1.79 -8.30 -10.59
N SER A 266 2.08 -8.70 -11.83
CA SER A 266 3.13 -9.67 -12.14
C SER A 266 4.55 -9.25 -11.76
N ALA A 267 4.80 -7.97 -11.57
CA ALA A 267 6.11 -7.43 -11.21
C ALA A 267 6.25 -7.12 -9.72
N SER A 268 5.13 -7.06 -8.97
CA SER A 268 5.06 -6.55 -7.60
C SER A 268 5.18 -7.65 -6.55
N ILE A 269 5.49 -7.23 -5.33
CA ILE A 269 5.82 -8.15 -4.24
C ILE A 269 5.10 -7.73 -2.95
N PHE A 270 4.42 -8.68 -2.32
CA PHE A 270 4.09 -8.65 -0.89
C PHE A 270 5.18 -9.41 -0.13
N GLN A 271 5.79 -8.77 0.88
CA GLN A 271 6.91 -9.34 1.62
C GLN A 271 6.73 -9.19 3.13
N GLY A 272 6.68 -10.32 3.84
CA GLY A 272 6.75 -10.42 5.29
C GLY A 272 8.14 -10.80 5.80
N TYR A 273 8.49 -10.33 7.01
CA TYR A 273 9.75 -10.63 7.70
C TYR A 273 9.47 -10.92 9.18
N GLY A 274 8.75 -12.01 9.45
CA GLY A 274 8.28 -12.34 10.78
C GLY A 274 9.26 -13.09 11.67
N ALA A 275 10.39 -13.55 11.12
CA ALA A 275 11.35 -14.42 11.79
C ALA A 275 10.69 -15.67 12.41
N GLY A 276 9.68 -16.23 11.72
CA GLY A 276 8.90 -17.40 12.13
C GLY A 276 7.77 -17.10 13.12
N SER A 277 7.37 -15.83 13.26
CA SER A 277 6.23 -15.40 14.07
C SER A 277 5.44 -14.24 13.45
N GLY A 278 5.63 -14.00 12.16
CA GLY A 278 4.93 -12.98 11.40
C GLY A 278 3.44 -13.28 11.26
N VAL A 279 2.62 -12.25 11.40
CA VAL A 279 1.18 -12.33 11.25
C VAL A 279 0.71 -11.28 10.26
N TYR A 280 0.14 -11.74 9.15
CA TYR A 280 -0.28 -10.89 8.05
C TYR A 280 -1.74 -11.18 7.73
N GLY A 281 -2.60 -10.20 7.87
CA GLY A 281 -4.03 -10.30 7.59
C GLY A 281 -4.44 -9.46 6.38
N VAL A 282 -5.26 -10.03 5.50
CA VAL A 282 -6.03 -9.33 4.48
C VAL A 282 -7.48 -9.71 4.70
N SER A 283 -8.32 -8.77 5.15
CA SER A 283 -9.72 -9.09 5.48
C SER A 283 -10.58 -9.37 4.26
N GLY A 284 -10.24 -8.80 3.12
CA GLY A 284 -10.89 -9.02 1.83
C GLY A 284 -10.26 -10.15 1.01
N SER A 285 -10.42 -10.07 -0.29
CA SER A 285 -9.87 -11.03 -1.24
C SER A 285 -8.46 -10.65 -1.70
N VAL A 286 -7.67 -11.65 -2.10
CA VAL A 286 -6.34 -11.46 -2.68
C VAL A 286 -6.32 -11.96 -4.13
N THR A 287 -5.93 -11.08 -5.06
CA THR A 287 -5.56 -11.45 -6.42
C THR A 287 -4.03 -11.36 -6.56
N ASN A 288 -3.38 -12.50 -6.72
CA ASN A 288 -1.92 -12.56 -6.85
C ASN A 288 -1.52 -12.94 -8.27
N ALA A 289 -0.95 -12.00 -9.02
CA ALA A 289 -0.25 -12.25 -10.28
C ALA A 289 1.28 -12.19 -10.13
N GLY A 290 1.78 -11.69 -8.99
CA GLY A 290 3.19 -11.47 -8.68
C GLY A 290 3.75 -12.43 -7.65
N THR A 291 4.38 -11.89 -6.63
CA THR A 291 5.01 -12.68 -5.56
C THR A 291 4.43 -12.32 -4.20
N MET A 292 3.97 -13.31 -3.46
CA MET A 292 3.80 -13.25 -2.01
C MET A 292 4.94 -14.04 -1.35
N THR A 293 5.60 -13.48 -0.35
CA THR A 293 6.73 -14.16 0.33
C THR A 293 6.79 -13.87 1.82
N THR A 294 7.04 -14.93 2.58
CA THR A 294 7.42 -14.90 3.99
C THR A 294 8.82 -15.47 4.21
N GLN A 295 9.57 -15.71 3.12
CA GLN A 295 10.92 -16.29 3.21
C GLN A 295 11.91 -15.32 3.86
N ASP A 296 12.19 -15.50 5.14
CA ASP A 296 13.19 -14.75 5.91
C ASP A 296 14.26 -15.65 6.58
N GLY A 297 14.12 -16.97 6.46
CA GLY A 297 15.04 -17.99 6.99
C GLY A 297 14.50 -18.76 8.18
N ALA A 298 13.36 -18.33 8.75
CA ALA A 298 12.65 -19.00 9.83
C ALA A 298 11.26 -19.41 9.38
N ALA A 299 10.74 -20.51 9.91
CA ALA A 299 9.41 -21.00 9.58
C ALA A 299 8.42 -20.68 10.72
N GLY A 300 7.17 -20.41 10.38
CA GLY A 300 6.08 -20.17 11.32
C GLY A 300 5.31 -18.88 11.08
N ASP A 301 5.58 -18.18 9.98
CA ASP A 301 4.83 -17.00 9.56
C ASP A 301 3.47 -17.38 8.97
N VAL A 302 2.45 -16.55 9.18
CA VAL A 302 1.09 -16.85 8.72
C VAL A 302 0.53 -15.67 7.93
N ILE A 303 0.07 -15.96 6.71
CA ILE A 303 -0.76 -15.03 5.92
C ILE A 303 -2.20 -15.53 5.98
N THR A 304 -3.12 -14.69 6.45
CA THR A 304 -4.56 -14.99 6.48
C THR A 304 -5.29 -14.11 5.47
N VAL A 305 -6.08 -14.74 4.61
CA VAL A 305 -6.97 -14.11 3.63
C VAL A 305 -8.41 -14.39 4.05
N GLY A 306 -9.12 -13.36 4.50
CA GLY A 306 -10.51 -13.48 4.97
C GLY A 306 -11.52 -13.70 3.84
N GLY A 307 -11.22 -13.22 2.62
CA GLY A 307 -11.98 -13.46 1.40
C GLY A 307 -11.41 -14.58 0.55
N ASP A 308 -11.60 -14.47 -0.75
CA ASP A 308 -11.11 -15.44 -1.73
C ASP A 308 -9.64 -15.20 -2.12
N TYR A 309 -8.91 -16.26 -2.44
CA TYR A 309 -7.58 -16.18 -3.04
C TYR A 309 -7.64 -16.59 -4.51
N THR A 310 -7.17 -15.71 -5.40
CA THR A 310 -7.03 -16.00 -6.84
C THR A 310 -5.57 -15.93 -7.26
N GLY A 311 -4.99 -17.08 -7.63
CA GLY A 311 -3.68 -17.14 -8.26
C GLY A 311 -3.78 -16.91 -9.76
N VAL A 312 -3.13 -15.87 -10.28
CA VAL A 312 -3.02 -15.62 -11.71
C VAL A 312 -1.81 -16.38 -12.25
N SER A 313 -1.89 -16.86 -13.49
CA SER A 313 -0.79 -17.63 -14.10
C SER A 313 0.55 -16.88 -14.00
N GLY A 314 1.57 -17.54 -13.46
CA GLY A 314 2.88 -16.97 -13.19
C GLY A 314 3.08 -16.47 -11.75
N SER A 315 2.02 -16.41 -10.95
CA SER A 315 2.14 -16.02 -9.54
C SER A 315 2.95 -17.00 -8.71
N THR A 316 3.62 -16.48 -7.68
CA THR A 316 4.41 -17.29 -6.76
C THR A 316 4.01 -17.03 -5.30
N TYR A 317 4.04 -18.10 -4.50
CA TYR A 317 4.01 -18.05 -3.05
C TYR A 317 5.29 -18.69 -2.50
N LYS A 318 6.06 -17.95 -1.70
CA LYS A 318 7.38 -18.38 -1.20
C LYS A 318 7.33 -18.49 0.31
N ILE A 319 7.72 -19.66 0.83
CA ILE A 319 7.65 -20.00 2.26
C ILE A 319 8.93 -20.63 2.78
N ASP A 320 9.13 -20.53 4.08
CA ASP A 320 10.09 -21.33 4.84
C ASP A 320 9.37 -22.50 5.52
N THR A 321 10.00 -23.66 5.53
CA THR A 321 9.45 -24.88 6.14
C THR A 321 10.55 -25.68 6.81
N VAL A 322 10.36 -26.08 8.07
CA VAL A 322 11.16 -27.11 8.69
C VAL A 322 10.73 -28.45 8.10
N LEU A 323 11.57 -29.06 7.30
CA LEU A 323 11.28 -30.34 6.65
C LEU A 323 11.52 -31.49 7.64
N GLY A 324 10.46 -31.99 8.26
CA GLY A 324 10.44 -33.06 9.24
C GLY A 324 9.17 -33.91 9.10
N ASN A 325 8.55 -34.26 10.20
CA ASN A 325 7.29 -35.00 10.25
C ASN A 325 6.07 -34.04 10.10
N ASP A 326 4.84 -34.57 10.25
CA ASP A 326 3.59 -33.82 10.07
C ASP A 326 3.43 -32.63 11.00
N SER A 327 4.09 -32.61 12.16
CA SER A 327 4.03 -31.51 13.13
C SER A 327 5.15 -30.45 12.95
N SER A 328 5.86 -30.48 11.83
CA SER A 328 6.93 -29.54 11.56
C SER A 328 6.39 -28.13 11.35
N THR A 329 7.10 -27.15 11.88
CA THR A 329 6.77 -25.73 11.70
C THR A 329 6.96 -25.32 10.25
N THR A 330 6.01 -24.58 9.73
CA THR A 330 6.03 -24.05 8.36
C THR A 330 5.37 -22.67 8.32
N ASP A 331 5.74 -21.87 7.36
CA ASP A 331 4.92 -20.74 6.98
C ASP A 331 3.61 -21.25 6.35
N ASN A 332 2.53 -20.53 6.57
CA ASN A 332 1.21 -20.97 6.15
C ASN A 332 0.41 -19.87 5.45
N LEU A 333 -0.30 -20.25 4.40
CA LEU A 333 -1.35 -19.45 3.79
C LEU A 333 -2.69 -20.01 4.25
N VAL A 334 -3.45 -19.23 5.01
CA VAL A 334 -4.80 -19.55 5.46
C VAL A 334 -5.79 -18.76 4.62
N VAL A 335 -6.71 -19.42 3.94
CA VAL A 335 -7.76 -18.81 3.13
C VAL A 335 -9.12 -19.19 3.71
N GLU A 336 -9.81 -18.22 4.29
CA GLU A 336 -11.15 -18.43 4.88
C GLU A 336 -12.23 -18.55 3.80
N GLY A 337 -12.05 -17.95 2.64
CA GLY A 337 -12.91 -18.06 1.45
C GLY A 337 -12.50 -19.19 0.52
N ASN A 338 -12.76 -19.00 -0.77
CA ASN A 338 -12.45 -19.96 -1.82
C ASN A 338 -11.08 -19.71 -2.43
N THR A 339 -10.51 -20.74 -3.07
CA THR A 339 -9.30 -20.56 -3.89
C THR A 339 -9.59 -20.85 -5.35
N SER A 340 -8.94 -20.09 -6.26
CA SER A 340 -9.05 -20.27 -7.71
C SER A 340 -7.75 -19.98 -8.45
N GLY A 341 -7.66 -20.38 -9.72
CA GLY A 341 -6.52 -20.13 -10.59
C GLY A 341 -5.30 -21.01 -10.30
N THR A 342 -4.10 -20.49 -10.53
CA THR A 342 -2.85 -21.27 -10.42
C THR A 342 -1.75 -20.44 -9.74
N SER A 343 -0.98 -21.07 -8.85
CA SER A 343 0.20 -20.43 -8.22
C SER A 343 1.33 -21.43 -8.06
N THR A 344 2.56 -20.96 -8.18
CA THR A 344 3.75 -21.75 -7.92
C THR A 344 4.17 -21.60 -6.46
N LEU A 345 4.26 -22.70 -5.73
CA LEU A 345 4.81 -22.75 -4.37
C LEU A 345 6.32 -22.92 -4.43
N ILE A 346 7.07 -22.06 -3.77
CA ILE A 346 8.52 -22.13 -3.62
C ILE A 346 8.83 -22.35 -2.15
N VAL A 347 9.34 -23.50 -1.80
CA VAL A 347 9.68 -23.88 -0.42
C VAL A 347 11.18 -23.79 -0.22
N ARG A 348 11.60 -23.02 0.78
CA ARG A 348 12.97 -23.02 1.28
C ARG A 348 13.03 -23.85 2.58
N PRO A 349 13.90 -24.86 2.67
CA PRO A 349 14.12 -25.57 3.93
C PRO A 349 14.64 -24.61 5.00
N ALA A 350 13.90 -24.48 6.08
CA ALA A 350 14.35 -23.70 7.26
C ALA A 350 15.48 -24.45 8.00
N ALA A 351 16.26 -23.71 8.79
CA ALA A 351 17.32 -24.26 9.59
C ALA A 351 16.79 -25.37 10.54
N GLY A 352 17.56 -26.44 10.69
CA GLY A 352 17.15 -27.57 11.54
C GLY A 352 16.21 -28.57 10.88
N SER A 353 16.05 -28.55 9.55
CA SER A 353 15.27 -29.54 8.80
C SER A 353 15.90 -30.94 8.87
N PRO A 354 15.39 -31.87 9.69
CA PRO A 354 16.04 -33.17 9.91
C PRO A 354 15.81 -34.15 8.76
N GLY A 355 14.75 -33.94 8.03
CA GLY A 355 14.17 -34.91 7.10
C GLY A 355 13.55 -36.08 7.84
N ALA A 356 12.26 -36.29 7.71
CA ALA A 356 11.56 -37.39 8.32
C ALA A 356 10.41 -37.87 7.41
N GLN A 357 9.90 -39.06 7.71
CA GLN A 357 8.73 -39.59 7.04
C GLN A 357 7.48 -38.85 7.56
N THR A 358 6.63 -38.44 6.65
CA THR A 358 5.31 -37.87 6.94
C THR A 358 4.24 -38.95 6.77
N ILE A 359 3.09 -38.75 7.42
CA ILE A 359 1.88 -39.57 7.28
C ILE A 359 0.82 -38.72 6.58
N GLU A 360 0.36 -37.66 7.25
CA GLU A 360 -0.60 -36.68 6.74
C GLU A 360 0.09 -35.67 5.82
N GLY A 361 1.23 -35.22 6.21
CA GLY A 361 2.01 -34.17 5.56
C GLY A 361 2.10 -32.89 6.38
N ILE A 362 3.02 -31.99 6.02
CA ILE A 362 3.16 -30.66 6.58
C ILE A 362 2.17 -29.76 5.87
N LYS A 363 1.14 -29.25 6.55
CA LYS A 363 0.11 -28.38 5.96
C LYS A 363 0.71 -26.99 5.68
N VAL A 364 0.80 -26.61 4.41
CA VAL A 364 1.37 -25.33 3.96
C VAL A 364 0.33 -24.35 3.44
N ILE A 365 -0.86 -24.84 3.07
CA ILE A 365 -2.01 -24.01 2.68
C ILE A 365 -3.26 -24.63 3.29
N ASP A 366 -4.02 -23.82 4.00
CA ASP A 366 -5.27 -24.17 4.68
C ASP A 366 -6.44 -23.44 4.00
N VAL A 367 -7.47 -24.17 3.54
CA VAL A 367 -8.57 -23.62 2.75
C VAL A 367 -9.89 -24.00 3.38
N ALA A 368 -10.57 -23.04 4.01
CA ALA A 368 -11.86 -23.29 4.65
C ALA A 368 -13.02 -23.40 3.65
N GLY A 369 -12.91 -22.71 2.50
CA GLY A 369 -13.93 -22.73 1.44
C GLY A 369 -13.65 -23.78 0.36
N THR A 370 -14.12 -23.51 -0.86
CA THR A 370 -13.88 -24.39 -2.01
C THR A 370 -12.45 -24.23 -2.51
N SER A 371 -11.65 -25.28 -2.46
CA SER A 371 -10.28 -25.30 -2.96
C SER A 371 -10.24 -25.57 -4.47
N GLY A 372 -10.48 -24.53 -5.28
CA GLY A 372 -10.47 -24.61 -6.74
C GLY A 372 -9.10 -24.29 -7.38
N ALA A 373 -8.17 -23.71 -6.64
CA ALA A 373 -6.84 -23.39 -7.14
C ALA A 373 -5.99 -24.65 -7.38
N THR A 374 -5.01 -24.50 -8.26
CA THR A 374 -3.92 -25.47 -8.44
C THR A 374 -2.60 -24.86 -7.98
N PHE A 375 -2.03 -25.40 -6.93
CA PHE A 375 -0.68 -25.06 -6.49
C PHE A 375 0.31 -26.10 -7.03
N THR A 376 1.42 -25.63 -7.57
CA THR A 376 2.50 -26.49 -8.09
C THR A 376 3.80 -26.18 -7.37
N LEU A 377 4.51 -27.22 -6.93
CA LEU A 377 5.83 -27.04 -6.32
C LEU A 377 6.86 -26.71 -7.42
N ALA A 378 7.63 -25.64 -7.25
CA ALA A 378 8.60 -25.17 -8.24
C ALA A 378 9.72 -26.21 -8.49
N SER A 379 10.14 -26.88 -7.43
CA SER A 379 11.14 -27.95 -7.46
C SER A 379 10.95 -28.86 -6.26
N ALA A 380 11.35 -30.11 -6.39
CA ALA A 380 11.37 -31.04 -5.26
C ALA A 380 12.24 -30.51 -4.13
N VAL A 381 11.75 -30.65 -2.90
CA VAL A 381 12.39 -30.14 -1.68
C VAL A 381 12.95 -31.32 -0.88
N GLN A 382 14.19 -31.22 -0.43
CA GLN A 382 14.90 -32.35 0.15
C GLN A 382 15.46 -32.02 1.53
N ALA A 383 15.32 -32.95 2.49
CA ALA A 383 15.98 -32.91 3.78
C ALA A 383 16.29 -34.34 4.27
N GLY A 384 17.45 -34.52 4.89
CA GLY A 384 17.89 -35.85 5.26
C GLY A 384 17.92 -36.83 4.08
N ALA A 385 17.26 -37.98 4.22
CA ALA A 385 17.12 -38.98 3.16
C ALA A 385 15.87 -38.77 2.30
N TYR A 386 15.01 -37.82 2.65
CA TYR A 386 13.67 -37.71 2.07
C TYR A 386 13.56 -36.58 1.06
N GLU A 387 12.64 -36.76 0.12
CA GLU A 387 12.13 -35.76 -0.81
C GLU A 387 10.68 -35.49 -0.51
N TYR A 388 10.31 -34.20 -0.43
CA TYR A 388 8.95 -33.74 -0.16
C TYR A 388 8.33 -33.23 -1.44
N THR A 389 7.12 -33.68 -1.72
CA THR A 389 6.30 -33.24 -2.85
C THR A 389 4.98 -32.68 -2.35
N LEU A 390 4.33 -31.85 -3.16
CA LEU A 390 3.08 -31.19 -2.80
C LEU A 390 1.87 -32.04 -3.20
N PHE A 391 0.96 -32.26 -2.26
CA PHE A 391 -0.30 -32.97 -2.45
C PHE A 391 -1.46 -32.11 -2.00
N LYS A 392 -2.56 -32.19 -2.74
CA LYS A 392 -3.86 -31.68 -2.32
C LYS A 392 -4.59 -32.71 -1.51
N ASN A 393 -5.32 -32.28 -0.48
CA ASN A 393 -6.08 -33.03 0.49
C ASN A 393 -5.23 -33.87 1.45
N GLY A 394 -5.77 -34.08 2.62
CA GLY A 394 -5.25 -34.94 3.66
C GLY A 394 -5.27 -36.42 3.27
N VAL A 395 -4.57 -37.24 4.04
CA VAL A 395 -4.66 -38.71 3.95
C VAL A 395 -5.88 -39.18 4.76
N THR A 396 -6.10 -38.62 5.93
CA THR A 396 -7.25 -38.95 6.80
C THR A 396 -8.52 -38.27 6.36
N ASP A 397 -8.42 -37.07 5.74
CA ASP A 397 -9.53 -36.38 5.10
C ASP A 397 -9.19 -36.08 3.62
N PRO A 398 -9.62 -36.95 2.69
CA PRO A 398 -9.27 -36.82 1.27
C PRO A 398 -10.06 -35.74 0.52
N ILE A 399 -10.86 -34.92 1.23
CA ILE A 399 -11.66 -33.85 0.65
C ILE A 399 -11.56 -32.53 1.40
N ASP A 400 -10.58 -32.38 2.32
CA ASP A 400 -10.40 -31.16 3.13
C ASP A 400 -10.01 -29.93 2.30
N GLY A 401 -9.48 -30.12 1.11
CA GLY A 401 -9.11 -29.02 0.23
C GLY A 401 -7.72 -28.40 0.50
N ASP A 402 -7.08 -28.81 1.56
CA ASP A 402 -5.78 -28.31 2.00
C ASP A 402 -4.61 -28.84 1.18
N TRP A 403 -3.45 -28.19 1.32
CA TRP A 403 -2.25 -28.58 0.61
C TRP A 403 -1.11 -28.91 1.56
N TYR A 404 -0.49 -30.07 1.31
CA TYR A 404 0.49 -30.68 2.20
C TYR A 404 1.79 -31.02 1.49
N LEU A 405 2.93 -30.79 2.15
CA LEU A 405 4.21 -31.35 1.74
C LEU A 405 4.36 -32.75 2.36
N ARG A 406 4.48 -33.78 1.50
CA ARG A 406 4.64 -35.18 1.94
C ARG A 406 5.94 -35.78 1.43
N SER A 407 6.55 -36.59 2.32
CA SER A 407 7.69 -37.44 2.00
C SER A 407 7.30 -38.91 1.82
N THR A 408 5.99 -39.19 1.65
CA THR A 408 5.44 -40.53 1.44
C THR A 408 4.40 -40.55 0.34
N LEU A 409 4.34 -41.63 -0.42
CA LEU A 409 3.26 -41.92 -1.35
C LEU A 409 2.14 -42.67 -0.58
N ILE A 410 0.90 -42.24 -0.82
CA ILE A 410 -0.29 -42.94 -0.31
C ILE A 410 -0.42 -44.26 -1.09
N PRO A 411 -0.52 -45.43 -0.40
CA PRO A 411 -0.68 -46.70 -1.10
C PRO A 411 -2.06 -46.76 -1.77
N VAL A 412 -2.10 -47.35 -2.97
CA VAL A 412 -3.34 -47.54 -3.72
C VAL A 412 -4.28 -48.53 -2.99
N ILE A 413 -3.71 -49.43 -2.20
CA ILE A 413 -4.44 -50.36 -1.35
C ILE A 413 -4.28 -49.90 0.11
N PRO A 414 -5.36 -49.56 0.83
CA PRO A 414 -5.27 -49.00 2.19
C PRO A 414 -4.57 -49.86 3.24
N THR A 415 -4.41 -51.12 2.99
CA THR A 415 -3.70 -52.08 3.86
C THR A 415 -2.20 -52.13 3.64
N ASP A 416 -1.69 -51.53 2.57
CA ASP A 416 -0.27 -51.48 2.29
C ASP A 416 0.40 -50.35 3.09
N PRO A 417 1.66 -50.56 3.52
CA PRO A 417 2.39 -49.50 4.21
C PRO A 417 2.69 -48.34 3.26
N ALA A 418 2.62 -47.10 3.80
CA ALA A 418 3.00 -45.90 3.04
C ALA A 418 4.47 -46.01 2.56
N THR A 419 4.70 -45.68 1.31
CA THR A 419 6.03 -45.81 0.70
C THR A 419 6.78 -44.49 0.82
N PRO A 420 7.96 -44.46 1.49
CA PRO A 420 8.76 -43.26 1.57
C PRO A 420 9.24 -42.75 0.21
N ILE A 421 9.24 -41.46 0.00
CA ILE A 421 9.86 -40.81 -1.16
C ILE A 421 11.29 -40.45 -0.75
N TYR A 422 12.25 -41.17 -1.25
CA TYR A 422 13.66 -40.90 -0.99
C TYR A 422 14.26 -39.96 -2.05
N ARG A 423 15.10 -39.04 -1.60
CA ARG A 423 15.86 -38.20 -2.54
C ARG A 423 16.74 -39.06 -3.48
N PRO A 424 16.96 -38.60 -4.72
CA PRO A 424 17.87 -39.25 -5.63
C PRO A 424 19.25 -39.49 -5.00
N GLY A 425 19.80 -40.69 -5.15
CA GLY A 425 21.13 -41.06 -4.63
C GLY A 425 21.12 -41.69 -3.22
N THR A 426 20.01 -41.67 -2.47
CA THR A 426 19.92 -42.35 -1.15
C THR A 426 20.28 -43.83 -1.27
N SER A 427 19.84 -44.52 -2.31
CA SER A 427 20.18 -45.91 -2.60
C SER A 427 21.70 -46.14 -2.75
N ASN A 428 22.43 -45.18 -3.27
CA ASN A 428 23.89 -45.32 -3.47
C ASN A 428 24.65 -45.27 -2.11
N TYR A 429 24.13 -44.53 -1.14
CA TYR A 429 24.72 -44.51 0.22
C TYR A 429 24.48 -45.83 0.94
N VAL A 430 23.29 -46.42 0.81
CA VAL A 430 22.95 -47.69 1.48
C VAL A 430 23.73 -48.83 0.80
N SER A 431 23.77 -48.91 -0.53
CA SER A 431 24.52 -49.95 -1.25
C SER A 431 26.03 -49.79 -1.07
N GLY A 432 26.56 -48.58 -0.94
CA GLY A 432 27.97 -48.31 -0.68
C GLY A 432 28.44 -48.84 0.65
N GLN A 433 27.62 -48.68 1.70
CA GLN A 433 27.94 -49.24 3.05
C GLN A 433 27.95 -50.80 3.03
N THR A 434 26.97 -51.39 2.38
CA THR A 434 26.89 -52.86 2.21
C THR A 434 28.09 -53.39 1.41
N ALA A 435 28.43 -52.75 0.29
CA ALA A 435 29.57 -53.10 -0.54
C ALA A 435 30.90 -52.97 0.23
N ASN A 436 31.07 -51.91 1.05
CA ASN A 436 32.26 -51.76 1.88
C ASN A 436 32.35 -52.84 3.00
N ALA A 437 31.21 -53.22 3.57
CA ALA A 437 31.17 -54.32 4.56
C ALA A 437 31.52 -55.65 3.89
N GLU A 438 30.97 -55.94 2.72
CA GLU A 438 31.29 -57.15 1.94
C GLU A 438 32.77 -57.23 1.53
N GLN A 439 33.36 -56.09 1.08
CA GLN A 439 34.79 -56.00 0.81
C GLN A 439 35.65 -56.22 2.07
N GLY A 440 35.19 -55.71 3.20
CA GLY A 440 35.85 -55.98 4.49
C GLY A 440 35.82 -57.46 4.89
N PHE A 441 34.70 -58.14 4.68
CA PHE A 441 34.57 -59.59 4.93
C PHE A 441 35.40 -60.41 3.94
N LEU A 442 35.47 -60.03 2.67
CA LEU A 442 36.33 -60.67 1.67
C LEU A 442 37.83 -60.53 2.01
N ALA A 443 38.23 -59.33 2.46
CA ALA A 443 39.60 -59.07 2.91
C ALA A 443 40.00 -59.88 4.14
N LEU A 444 39.08 -60.08 5.09
CA LEU A 444 39.28 -60.92 6.28
C LEU A 444 39.33 -62.40 5.93
N GLY A 445 38.52 -62.89 4.93
CA GLY A 445 38.53 -64.23 4.45
C GLY A 445 39.88 -64.61 3.79
N THR A 446 40.45 -63.72 2.97
CA THR A 446 41.75 -63.91 2.33
C THR A 446 42.93 -63.88 3.30
N LEU A 447 42.80 -63.26 4.49
CA LEU A 447 43.80 -63.28 5.56
C LEU A 447 43.78 -64.59 6.36
N HIS A 448 42.69 -65.32 6.34
CA HIS A 448 42.56 -66.60 7.10
C HIS A 448 43.01 -67.82 6.28
N GLU A 449 43.15 -67.64 4.99
CA GLU A 449 43.63 -68.69 4.07
C GLU A 449 45.17 -68.68 3.84
N ARG A 450 45.91 -67.81 4.51
CA ARG A 450 47.35 -67.72 4.55
C ARG A 450 47.85 -68.18 5.96
#